data_4fecd19a837d8590910e685413846c48
#
_entry.id   4fecd19a837d8590910e685413846c48
#
_cell.length_a   1.000
_cell.length_b   1.000
_cell.length_c   1.000
_cell.angle_alpha   90.00
_cell.angle_beta   90.00
_cell.angle_gamma   90.00
#
_symmetry.space_group_name_H-M   'P 1'
#
loop_
_entity.id
_entity.type
_entity.pdbx_description
1 polymer ?
#
loop_
_entity_poly.entity_id
_entity_poly.type
_entity_poly.pdbx_seq_one_letter_code
_entity_poly.pdbx_strand_id
1 'polypeptide(L)'
;MIALVDRSDILFWAAQVLGTIICIISTLSYFTKKKTSYLYAQFSVNALYSVQYFMLGSIAGGISNIVSLSKYVYFAYNAKREKENPKASIFIFCVLSVILGIPAIDGWHTFIPIITSVLFTFAIWQDSAVVLRIIVMLCNVLWIIFNFKVQAYVSMVYSIVELVVALVTTILIIRKGKKDELQNN
;
A
#
# COMPACT_ATOMS: atom_id res chain seq x y z
N MET A 1 -7.90 35.34 23.85
CA MET A 1 -8.89 34.24 23.75
C MET A 1 -8.22 33.12 22.96
N ILE A 2 -7.58 32.19 23.66
CA ILE A 2 -6.96 31.00 23.02
C ILE A 2 -8.14 30.13 22.63
N ALA A 3 -8.40 30.02 21.31
CA ALA A 3 -9.40 29.10 20.80
C ALA A 3 -9.02 27.69 21.32
N LEU A 4 -9.93 27.06 22.07
CA LEU A 4 -9.78 25.65 22.44
C LEU A 4 -9.82 24.86 21.12
N VAL A 5 -8.63 24.43 20.67
CA VAL A 5 -8.51 23.54 19.52
C VAL A 5 -9.25 22.27 19.89
N ASP A 6 -10.28 21.91 19.11
CA ASP A 6 -11.05 20.70 19.36
C ASP A 6 -10.11 19.48 19.24
N ARG A 7 -10.35 18.45 20.09
CA ARG A 7 -9.59 17.20 20.07
C ARG A 7 -9.62 16.53 18.69
N SER A 8 -10.71 16.68 17.96
CA SER A 8 -10.87 16.20 16.58
C SER A 8 -9.89 16.90 15.63
N ASP A 9 -9.68 18.22 15.78
CA ASP A 9 -8.74 18.99 14.97
C ASP A 9 -7.30 18.57 15.22
N ILE A 10 -6.93 18.33 16.48
CA ILE A 10 -5.58 17.85 16.84
C ILE A 10 -5.29 16.50 16.21
N LEU A 11 -6.23 15.55 16.30
CA LEU A 11 -6.08 14.22 15.71
C LEU A 11 -5.99 14.27 14.18
N PHE A 12 -6.78 15.13 13.55
CA PHE A 12 -6.72 15.34 12.11
C PHE A 12 -5.35 15.84 11.66
N TRP A 13 -4.85 16.92 12.26
CA TRP A 13 -3.54 17.47 11.90
C TRP A 13 -2.39 16.51 12.22
N ALA A 14 -2.44 15.81 13.35
CA ALA A 14 -1.48 14.78 13.70
C ALA A 14 -1.47 13.63 12.68
N ALA A 15 -2.63 13.23 12.17
CA ALA A 15 -2.74 12.23 11.10
C ALA A 15 -2.12 12.71 9.78
N GLN A 16 -2.25 14.01 9.41
CA GLN A 16 -1.59 14.55 8.22
C GLN A 16 -0.06 14.61 8.38
N VAL A 17 0.43 14.99 9.57
CA VAL A 17 1.88 14.96 9.88
C VAL A 17 2.41 13.51 9.78
N LEU A 18 1.68 12.56 10.37
CA LEU A 18 2.02 11.14 10.27
C LEU A 18 2.04 10.67 8.81
N GLY A 19 1.08 11.11 7.99
CA GLY A 19 1.05 10.87 6.55
C GLY A 19 2.32 11.36 5.84
N THR A 20 2.85 12.52 6.23
CA THR A 20 4.11 13.04 5.68
C THR A 20 5.30 12.12 6.03
N ILE A 21 5.37 11.66 7.28
CA ILE A 21 6.40 10.70 7.71
C ILE A 21 6.30 9.39 6.92
N ILE A 22 5.10 8.88 6.73
CA ILE A 22 4.82 7.68 5.92
C ILE A 22 5.34 7.86 4.49
N CYS A 23 5.03 9.00 3.85
CA CYS A 23 5.49 9.31 2.49
C CYS A 23 7.02 9.30 2.39
N ILE A 24 7.72 9.87 3.35
CA ILE A 24 9.19 9.88 3.38
C ILE A 24 9.73 8.46 3.50
N ILE A 25 9.26 7.67 4.47
CA ILE A 25 9.72 6.30 4.68
C ILE A 25 9.42 5.42 3.47
N SER A 26 8.21 5.55 2.91
CA SER A 26 7.78 4.82 1.72
C SER A 26 8.68 5.14 0.53
N THR A 27 8.94 6.42 0.27
CA THR A 27 9.84 6.85 -0.81
C THR A 27 11.26 6.31 -0.61
N LEU A 28 11.80 6.38 0.60
CA LEU A 28 13.14 5.84 0.91
C LEU A 28 13.20 4.32 0.71
N SER A 29 12.08 3.60 0.92
CA SER A 29 12.03 2.15 0.74
C SER A 29 12.29 1.72 -0.70
N TYR A 30 11.95 2.55 -1.70
CA TYR A 30 12.20 2.25 -3.11
C TYR A 30 13.68 2.23 -3.50
N PHE A 31 14.53 2.89 -2.72
CA PHE A 31 15.99 2.86 -2.94
C PHE A 31 16.67 1.61 -2.35
N THR A 32 15.93 0.77 -1.64
CA THR A 32 16.49 -0.47 -1.08
C THR A 32 16.69 -1.51 -2.18
N LYS A 33 17.91 -2.07 -2.27
CA LYS A 33 18.26 -3.07 -3.29
C LYS A 33 17.76 -4.48 -2.95
N LYS A 34 17.57 -4.78 -1.67
CA LYS A 34 17.18 -6.11 -1.19
C LYS A 34 15.68 -6.21 -0.99
N LYS A 35 15.03 -7.23 -1.60
CA LYS A 35 13.59 -7.52 -1.42
C LYS A 35 13.20 -7.58 0.07
N THR A 36 14.02 -8.23 0.90
CA THR A 36 13.77 -8.35 2.34
C THR A 36 13.74 -6.99 3.04
N SER A 37 14.70 -6.09 2.73
CA SER A 37 14.73 -4.73 3.31
C SER A 37 13.52 -3.89 2.87
N TYR A 38 13.10 -4.00 1.61
CA TYR A 38 11.88 -3.39 1.12
C TYR A 38 10.64 -3.88 1.90
N LEU A 39 10.51 -5.19 2.09
CA LEU A 39 9.37 -5.77 2.81
C LEU A 39 9.32 -5.34 4.28
N TYR A 40 10.47 -5.21 4.97
CA TYR A 40 10.51 -4.66 6.32
C TYR A 40 10.18 -3.17 6.36
N ALA A 41 10.61 -2.38 5.39
CA ALA A 41 10.23 -0.98 5.29
C ALA A 41 8.71 -0.85 5.08
N GLN A 42 8.13 -1.66 4.20
CA GLN A 42 6.68 -1.71 3.97
C GLN A 42 5.89 -2.18 5.20
N PHE A 43 6.45 -3.08 6.01
CA PHE A 43 5.89 -3.40 7.32
C PHE A 43 5.76 -2.14 8.19
N SER A 44 6.84 -1.36 8.34
CA SER A 44 6.83 -0.12 9.13
C SER A 44 5.83 0.90 8.58
N VAL A 45 5.79 1.08 7.26
CA VAL A 45 4.86 1.96 6.57
C VAL A 45 3.40 1.57 6.86
N ASN A 46 3.05 0.28 6.76
CA ASN A 46 1.69 -0.18 7.02
C ASN A 46 1.30 -0.07 8.50
N ALA A 47 2.26 -0.23 9.43
CA ALA A 47 2.02 0.03 10.85
C ALA A 47 1.62 1.50 11.08
N LEU A 48 2.35 2.44 10.48
CA LEU A 48 2.06 3.86 10.58
C LEU A 48 0.73 4.23 9.89
N TYR A 49 0.45 3.66 8.70
CA TYR A 49 -0.85 3.82 8.04
C TYR A 49 -2.01 3.32 8.89
N SER A 50 -1.85 2.19 9.58
CA SER A 50 -2.89 1.69 10.49
C SER A 50 -3.22 2.71 11.57
N VAL A 51 -2.20 3.30 12.21
CA VAL A 51 -2.37 4.37 13.20
C VAL A 51 -3.04 5.59 12.58
N GLN A 52 -2.57 6.06 11.41
CA GLN A 52 -3.13 7.21 10.72
C GLN A 52 -4.63 7.05 10.43
N TYR A 53 -5.03 5.89 9.89
CA TYR A 53 -6.44 5.66 9.57
C TYR A 53 -7.32 5.55 10.80
N PHE A 54 -6.84 4.97 11.90
CA PHE A 54 -7.57 4.99 13.16
C PHE A 54 -7.71 6.41 13.73
N MET A 55 -6.69 7.25 13.61
CA MET A 55 -6.78 8.68 14.00
C MET A 55 -7.82 9.44 13.16
N LEU A 56 -7.99 9.08 11.90
CA LEU A 56 -9.00 9.64 10.98
C LEU A 56 -10.38 8.95 11.10
N GLY A 57 -10.56 8.02 12.06
CA GLY A 57 -11.82 7.30 12.28
C GLY A 57 -12.12 6.19 11.28
N SER A 58 -11.18 5.85 10.38
CA SER A 58 -11.37 4.79 9.39
C SER A 58 -10.93 3.43 9.91
N ILE A 59 -11.88 2.66 10.43
CA ILE A 59 -11.64 1.30 10.94
C ILE A 59 -11.21 0.37 9.79
N ALA A 60 -11.87 0.44 8.64
CA ALA A 60 -11.55 -0.41 7.48
C ALA A 60 -10.12 -0.19 6.97
N GLY A 61 -9.67 1.07 6.87
CA GLY A 61 -8.30 1.41 6.50
C GLY A 61 -7.28 0.88 7.51
N GLY A 62 -7.56 1.07 8.81
CA GLY A 62 -6.69 0.60 9.89
C GLY A 62 -6.54 -0.93 9.89
N ILE A 63 -7.65 -1.68 9.84
CA ILE A 63 -7.66 -3.15 9.82
C ILE A 63 -6.95 -3.69 8.57
N SER A 64 -7.20 -3.14 7.39
CA SER A 64 -6.55 -3.57 6.15
C SER A 64 -5.01 -3.46 6.24
N ASN A 65 -4.51 -2.39 6.85
CA ASN A 65 -3.08 -2.22 7.07
C ASN A 65 -2.53 -3.19 8.13
N ILE A 66 -3.27 -3.53 9.18
CA ILE A 66 -2.89 -4.58 10.14
C ILE A 66 -2.76 -5.95 9.44
N VAL A 67 -3.72 -6.30 8.59
CA VAL A 67 -3.61 -7.54 7.78
C VAL A 67 -2.38 -7.49 6.89
N SER A 68 -2.06 -6.32 6.32
CA SER A 68 -0.85 -6.14 5.51
C SER A 68 0.44 -6.34 6.31
N LEU A 69 0.50 -5.98 7.59
CA LEU A 69 1.65 -6.27 8.45
C LEU A 69 1.98 -7.76 8.47
N SER A 70 0.98 -8.62 8.69
CA SER A 70 1.18 -10.07 8.72
C SER A 70 1.68 -10.61 7.38
N LYS A 71 1.17 -10.09 6.26
CA LYS A 71 1.66 -10.42 4.92
C LYS A 71 3.14 -10.06 4.74
N TYR A 72 3.52 -8.83 5.07
CA TYR A 72 4.91 -8.39 4.90
C TYR A 72 5.90 -9.18 5.76
N VAL A 73 5.53 -9.53 7.00
CA VAL A 73 6.35 -10.41 7.85
C VAL A 73 6.51 -11.79 7.22
N TYR A 74 5.41 -12.39 6.77
CA TYR A 74 5.43 -13.73 6.16
C TYR A 74 6.30 -13.77 4.89
N PHE A 75 6.07 -12.84 3.96
CA PHE A 75 6.83 -12.78 2.72
C PHE A 75 8.29 -12.39 2.93
N ALA A 76 8.60 -11.52 3.91
CA ALA A 76 9.98 -11.19 4.28
C ALA A 76 10.74 -12.39 4.86
N TYR A 77 10.06 -13.19 5.69
CA TYR A 77 10.62 -14.41 6.26
C TYR A 77 10.95 -15.44 5.17
N ASN A 78 10.04 -15.66 4.20
CA ASN A 78 10.28 -16.56 3.09
C ASN A 78 11.41 -16.04 2.19
N ALA A 79 11.40 -14.74 1.85
CA ALA A 79 12.46 -14.13 1.05
C ALA A 79 13.85 -14.21 1.69
N LYS A 80 13.93 -14.11 3.03
CA LYS A 80 15.20 -14.28 3.76
C LYS A 80 15.72 -15.71 3.70
N ARG A 81 14.83 -16.69 3.59
CA ARG A 81 15.16 -18.13 3.52
C ARG A 81 15.23 -18.67 2.09
N GLU A 82 15.09 -17.82 1.08
CA GLU A 82 15.04 -18.20 -0.34
C GLU A 82 13.97 -19.26 -0.64
N LYS A 83 12.86 -19.23 0.12
CA LYS A 83 11.74 -20.13 -0.06
C LYS A 83 10.72 -19.57 -1.02
N GLU A 84 10.18 -20.43 -1.89
CA GLU A 84 9.02 -20.08 -2.70
C GLU A 84 7.79 -19.82 -1.84
N ASN A 85 6.92 -18.92 -2.32
CA ASN A 85 5.67 -18.62 -1.64
C ASN A 85 4.60 -19.63 -2.05
N PRO A 86 4.07 -20.48 -1.14
CA PRO A 86 3.04 -21.44 -1.47
C PRO A 86 1.77 -20.76 -1.99
N LYS A 87 1.08 -21.37 -2.96
CA LYS A 87 -0.22 -20.86 -3.46
C LYS A 87 -1.26 -20.72 -2.34
N ALA A 88 -1.20 -21.58 -1.34
CA ALA A 88 -2.05 -21.51 -0.16
C ALA A 88 -1.92 -20.17 0.59
N SER A 89 -0.76 -19.51 0.55
CA SER A 89 -0.57 -18.22 1.23
C SER A 89 -1.45 -17.11 0.63
N ILE A 90 -1.69 -17.12 -0.69
CA ILE A 90 -2.63 -16.18 -1.33
C ILE A 90 -4.02 -16.39 -0.73
N PHE A 91 -4.49 -17.62 -0.77
CA PHE A 91 -5.84 -17.95 -0.29
C PHE A 91 -6.03 -17.52 1.18
N ILE A 92 -5.07 -17.86 2.04
CA ILE A 92 -5.11 -17.52 3.47
C ILE A 92 -5.19 -16.00 3.65
N PHE A 93 -4.32 -15.22 3.00
CA PHE A 93 -4.32 -13.76 3.17
C PHE A 93 -5.50 -13.05 2.49
N CYS A 94 -6.02 -13.60 1.38
CA CYS A 94 -7.25 -13.09 0.78
C CYS A 94 -8.45 -13.31 1.72
N VAL A 95 -8.61 -14.52 2.23
CA VAL A 95 -9.68 -14.87 3.18
C VAL A 95 -9.56 -14.02 4.46
N LEU A 96 -8.36 -13.87 5.01
CA LEU A 96 -8.10 -13.04 6.18
C LEU A 96 -8.47 -11.58 5.93
N SER A 97 -8.12 -11.03 4.75
CA SER A 97 -8.48 -9.66 4.37
C SER A 97 -9.99 -9.45 4.30
N VAL A 98 -10.72 -10.43 3.78
CA VAL A 98 -12.18 -10.36 3.67
C VAL A 98 -12.83 -10.52 5.03
N ILE A 99 -12.46 -11.56 5.81
CA ILE A 99 -13.09 -11.83 7.13
C ILE A 99 -12.88 -10.67 8.09
N LEU A 100 -11.68 -10.09 8.15
CA LEU A 100 -11.39 -8.98 9.06
C LEU A 100 -11.89 -7.64 8.52
N GLY A 101 -12.05 -7.50 7.20
CA GLY A 101 -12.53 -6.27 6.57
C GLY A 101 -14.04 -6.11 6.60
N ILE A 102 -14.82 -7.20 6.46
CA ILE A 102 -16.28 -7.16 6.41
C ILE A 102 -16.91 -6.44 7.64
N PRO A 103 -16.51 -6.72 8.90
CA PRO A 103 -17.07 -6.04 10.06
C PRO A 103 -16.82 -4.53 10.12
N ALA A 104 -15.87 -4.04 9.34
CA ALA A 104 -15.50 -2.63 9.29
C ALA A 104 -16.17 -1.86 8.14
N ILE A 105 -17.11 -2.48 7.43
CA ILE A 105 -17.83 -1.86 6.32
C ILE A 105 -18.92 -0.94 6.89
N ASP A 106 -18.75 0.37 6.62
CA ASP A 106 -19.72 1.42 6.99
C ASP A 106 -20.21 2.23 5.78
N GLY A 107 -19.69 1.91 4.57
CA GLY A 107 -20.08 2.53 3.31
C GLY A 107 -19.34 1.92 2.12
N TRP A 108 -19.73 2.33 0.91
CA TRP A 108 -19.13 1.78 -0.32
C TRP A 108 -17.60 1.97 -0.41
N HIS A 109 -17.08 3.06 0.13
CA HIS A 109 -15.65 3.37 0.10
C HIS A 109 -14.80 2.42 0.96
N THR A 110 -15.39 1.81 1.98
CA THR A 110 -14.69 0.88 2.87
C THR A 110 -14.47 -0.51 2.27
N PHE A 111 -15.07 -0.81 1.12
CA PHE A 111 -14.70 -1.97 0.31
C PHE A 111 -13.32 -1.80 -0.34
N ILE A 112 -12.87 -0.56 -0.57
CA ILE A 112 -11.60 -0.28 -1.25
C ILE A 112 -10.39 -0.90 -0.53
N PRO A 113 -10.20 -0.73 0.80
CA PRO A 113 -9.11 -1.38 1.52
C PRO A 113 -9.11 -2.90 1.41
N ILE A 114 -10.29 -3.53 1.37
CA ILE A 114 -10.42 -4.99 1.22
C ILE A 114 -9.95 -5.40 -0.18
N ILE A 115 -10.47 -4.74 -1.22
CA ILE A 115 -10.12 -5.02 -2.63
C ILE A 115 -8.62 -4.83 -2.84
N THR A 116 -8.06 -3.71 -2.40
CA THR A 116 -6.63 -3.43 -2.56
C THR A 116 -5.77 -4.41 -1.78
N SER A 117 -6.20 -4.85 -0.58
CA SER A 117 -5.51 -5.87 0.20
C SER A 117 -5.44 -7.21 -0.52
N VAL A 118 -6.50 -7.64 -1.20
CA VAL A 118 -6.54 -8.85 -2.02
C VAL A 118 -5.63 -8.70 -3.25
N LEU A 119 -5.74 -7.59 -3.98
CA LEU A 119 -4.91 -7.31 -5.16
C LEU A 119 -3.42 -7.27 -4.80
N PHE A 120 -3.03 -6.59 -3.71
CA PHE A 120 -1.64 -6.57 -3.26
C PHE A 120 -1.13 -7.93 -2.79
N THR A 121 -1.98 -8.78 -2.21
CA THR A 121 -1.58 -10.15 -1.85
C THR A 121 -1.14 -10.92 -3.09
N PHE A 122 -1.90 -10.83 -4.17
CA PHE A 122 -1.55 -11.43 -5.45
C PHE A 122 -0.30 -10.79 -6.06
N ALA A 123 -0.20 -9.45 -6.02
CA ALA A 123 0.93 -8.70 -6.57
C ALA A 123 2.27 -9.06 -5.91
N ILE A 124 2.29 -9.28 -4.59
CA ILE A 124 3.53 -9.62 -3.85
C ILE A 124 3.90 -11.10 -4.06
N TRP A 125 2.89 -11.95 -4.23
CA TRP A 125 3.10 -13.39 -4.39
C TRP A 125 3.71 -13.75 -5.74
N GLN A 126 3.21 -13.15 -6.83
CA GLN A 126 3.69 -13.43 -8.18
C GLN A 126 5.03 -12.72 -8.46
N ASP A 127 5.83 -13.24 -9.40
CA ASP A 127 7.19 -12.74 -9.65
C ASP A 127 7.29 -11.76 -10.84
N SER A 128 6.21 -11.55 -11.60
CA SER A 128 6.23 -10.66 -12.77
C SER A 128 6.23 -9.18 -12.35
N ALA A 129 7.31 -8.48 -12.64
CA ALA A 129 7.42 -7.04 -12.37
C ALA A 129 6.37 -6.19 -13.12
N VAL A 130 5.92 -6.65 -14.29
CA VAL A 130 4.89 -5.94 -15.08
C VAL A 130 3.53 -6.07 -14.40
N VAL A 131 3.15 -7.28 -13.99
CA VAL A 131 1.88 -7.53 -13.28
C VAL A 131 1.84 -6.76 -11.95
N LEU A 132 2.94 -6.78 -11.19
CA LEU A 132 3.06 -6.00 -9.96
C LEU A 132 2.77 -4.51 -10.20
N ARG A 133 3.35 -3.91 -11.24
CA ARG A 133 3.16 -2.49 -11.56
C ARG A 133 1.74 -2.15 -11.97
N ILE A 134 1.10 -2.99 -12.79
CA ILE A 134 -0.29 -2.81 -13.19
C ILE A 134 -1.19 -2.83 -11.95
N ILE A 135 -0.99 -3.79 -11.06
CA ILE A 135 -1.77 -3.88 -9.81
C ILE A 135 -1.51 -2.67 -8.92
N VAL A 136 -0.26 -2.23 -8.77
CA VAL A 136 0.08 -1.02 -8.00
C VAL A 136 -0.63 0.20 -8.56
N MET A 137 -0.65 0.40 -9.89
CA MET A 137 -1.37 1.51 -10.50
C MET A 137 -2.87 1.46 -10.22
N LEU A 138 -3.50 0.29 -10.36
CA LEU A 138 -4.93 0.11 -10.04
C LEU A 138 -5.20 0.39 -8.56
N CYS A 139 -4.37 -0.12 -7.67
CA CYS A 139 -4.50 0.13 -6.24
C CYS A 139 -4.33 1.60 -5.88
N ASN A 140 -3.38 2.32 -6.51
CA ASN A 140 -3.20 3.75 -6.27
C ASN A 140 -4.43 4.57 -6.68
N VAL A 141 -5.08 4.24 -7.80
CA VAL A 141 -6.36 4.88 -8.17
C VAL A 141 -7.42 4.67 -7.09
N LEU A 142 -7.55 3.44 -6.60
CA LEU A 142 -8.49 3.11 -5.52
C LEU A 142 -8.13 3.83 -4.21
N TRP A 143 -6.84 3.88 -3.84
CA TRP A 143 -6.36 4.58 -2.66
C TRP A 143 -6.57 6.09 -2.74
N ILE A 144 -6.46 6.74 -3.91
CA ILE A 144 -6.78 8.16 -4.10
C ILE A 144 -8.24 8.42 -3.70
N ILE A 145 -9.17 7.58 -4.21
CA ILE A 145 -10.60 7.70 -3.90
C ILE A 145 -10.87 7.49 -2.40
N PHE A 146 -10.28 6.45 -1.81
CA PHE A 146 -10.44 6.15 -0.39
C PHE A 146 -9.87 7.25 0.49
N ASN A 147 -8.64 7.69 0.25
CA ASN A 147 -7.96 8.74 1.01
C ASN A 147 -8.71 10.08 0.96
N PHE A 148 -9.30 10.40 -0.20
CA PHE A 148 -10.17 11.57 -0.32
C PHE A 148 -11.39 11.47 0.61
N LYS A 149 -12.04 10.30 0.65
CA LYS A 149 -13.23 10.07 1.49
C LYS A 149 -12.94 10.11 2.98
N VAL A 150 -11.81 9.55 3.43
CA VAL A 150 -11.39 9.54 4.84
C VAL A 150 -10.56 10.76 5.24
N GLN A 151 -10.42 11.76 4.35
CA GLN A 151 -9.68 13.02 4.58
C GLN A 151 -8.17 12.81 4.87
N ALA A 152 -7.57 11.73 4.38
CA ALA A 152 -6.13 11.49 4.44
C ALA A 152 -5.43 12.21 3.27
N TYR A 153 -5.48 13.54 3.25
CA TYR A 153 -5.09 14.34 2.08
C TYR A 153 -3.62 14.17 1.69
N VAL A 154 -2.71 14.10 2.65
CA VAL A 154 -1.28 13.89 2.38
C VAL A 154 -1.07 12.52 1.72
N SER A 155 -1.71 11.48 2.24
CA SER A 155 -1.65 10.13 1.67
C SER A 155 -2.30 10.06 0.28
N MET A 156 -3.34 10.86 0.03
CA MET A 156 -3.96 11.00 -1.30
C MET A 156 -2.97 11.58 -2.30
N VAL A 157 -2.32 12.70 -1.97
CA VAL A 157 -1.31 13.35 -2.84
C VAL A 157 -0.17 12.38 -3.11
N TYR A 158 0.29 11.64 -2.09
CA TYR A 158 1.32 10.63 -2.25
C TYR A 158 0.90 9.53 -3.24
N SER A 159 -0.33 9.00 -3.14
CA SER A 159 -0.85 8.00 -4.07
C SER A 159 -0.91 8.52 -5.52
N ILE A 160 -1.18 9.83 -5.72
CA ILE A 160 -1.12 10.45 -7.06
C ILE A 160 0.33 10.45 -7.58
N VAL A 161 1.28 10.84 -6.74
CA VAL A 161 2.71 10.84 -7.11
C VAL A 161 3.18 9.42 -7.44
N GLU A 162 2.84 8.42 -6.62
CA GLU A 162 3.17 7.01 -6.90
C GLU A 162 2.57 6.52 -8.22
N LEU A 163 1.31 6.89 -8.50
CA LEU A 163 0.66 6.52 -9.77
C LEU A 163 1.42 7.09 -10.97
N VAL A 164 1.80 8.37 -10.91
CA VAL A 164 2.57 9.02 -11.99
C VAL A 164 3.93 8.36 -12.16
N VAL A 165 4.66 8.09 -11.06
CA VAL A 165 5.96 7.42 -11.10
C VAL A 165 5.83 6.01 -11.67
N ALA A 166 4.80 5.25 -11.27
CA ALA A 166 4.53 3.91 -11.79
C ALA A 166 4.24 3.92 -13.29
N LEU A 167 3.44 4.88 -13.78
CA LEU A 167 3.15 5.06 -15.20
C LEU A 167 4.42 5.37 -16.00
N VAL A 168 5.19 6.37 -15.58
CA VAL A 168 6.43 6.79 -16.27
C VAL A 168 7.43 5.64 -16.33
N THR A 169 7.68 4.96 -15.21
CA THR A 169 8.64 3.86 -15.16
C THR A 169 8.20 2.66 -16.00
N THR A 170 6.90 2.37 -16.06
CA THR A 170 6.35 1.30 -16.92
C THR A 170 6.56 1.62 -18.39
N ILE A 171 6.28 2.86 -18.81
CA ILE A 171 6.50 3.32 -20.20
C ILE A 171 7.99 3.21 -20.58
N LEU A 172 8.89 3.62 -19.68
CA LEU A 172 10.33 3.57 -19.93
C LEU A 172 10.83 2.13 -20.11
N ILE A 173 10.32 1.18 -19.32
CA ILE A 173 10.70 -0.24 -19.44
C ILE A 173 10.20 -0.83 -20.75
N ILE A 174 8.94 -0.57 -21.13
CA ILE A 174 8.39 -1.06 -22.41
C ILE A 174 9.19 -0.51 -23.59
N ARG A 175 9.55 0.79 -23.54
CA ARG A 175 10.36 1.41 -24.60
C ARG A 175 11.76 0.82 -24.69
N LYS A 176 12.40 0.52 -23.55
CA LYS A 176 13.72 -0.08 -23.51
C LYS A 176 13.71 -1.50 -24.08
N GLY A 177 12.76 -2.35 -23.64
CA GLY A 177 12.62 -3.71 -24.16
C GLY A 177 12.43 -3.75 -25.67
N LYS A 178 11.59 -2.86 -26.21
CA LYS A 178 11.38 -2.75 -27.66
C LYS A 178 12.62 -2.29 -28.44
N LYS A 179 13.45 -1.44 -27.82
CA LYS A 179 14.72 -1.01 -28.44
C LYS A 179 15.76 -2.13 -28.47
N ASP A 180 15.85 -2.92 -27.41
CA ASP A 180 16.77 -4.04 -27.31
C ASP A 180 16.38 -5.16 -28.31
N GLU A 181 15.09 -5.41 -28.54
CA GLU A 181 14.59 -6.34 -29.58
C GLU A 181 14.94 -5.88 -30.99
N LEU A 182 14.84 -4.56 -31.28
CA LEU A 182 15.18 -4.00 -32.59
C LEU A 182 16.70 -3.97 -32.89
N GLN A 183 17.54 -4.05 -31.87
CA GLN A 183 18.99 -4.11 -32.04
C GLN A 183 19.53 -5.55 -32.21
N ASN A 184 18.74 -6.55 -31.83
CA ASN A 184 19.12 -7.96 -31.90
C ASN A 184 18.54 -8.69 -33.15
N ASN A 185 17.75 -8.00 -33.98
CA ASN A 185 17.24 -8.43 -35.30
C ASN A 185 17.94 -7.65 -36.41
#